data_fac31ffe986ab76e82cd1ab2ae2304bc
#
_entry.id   fac31ffe986ab76e82cd1ab2ae2304bc
#
_cell.length_a   1.000
_cell.length_b   1.000
_cell.length_c   1.000
_cell.angle_alpha   90.00
_cell.angle_beta   90.00
_cell.angle_gamma   90.00
#
_symmetry.space_group_name_H-M   'P 1'
#
loop_
_entity.id
_entity.type
_entity.pdbx_description
1 polymer ?
#
loop_
_entity_poly.entity_id
_entity_poly.type
_entity_poly.pdbx_seq_one_letter_code
_entity_poly.pdbx_strand_id
1 'polypeptide(L)'
;LDRYLDGDRDARSPEARRGLTRFVESGCAGCHYGPMLTDDDFHGRREGTDRGRAQGIEALLASTFNSEGSYFDRDAGEALELPLGPEARDEHEFRTPSLRNVTLTAPYEHDGSRTLDQILSTRGLFYMEGDERAMAAFLASLEGEPPPSEWARAR
;
A
#
# COMPACT_ATOMS: atom_id res chain seq x y z
N LEU A 1 -14.67 -3.64 6.57
CA LEU A 1 -15.15 -3.10 5.28
C LEU A 1 -16.05 -4.13 4.59
N ASP A 2 -15.64 -5.37 4.50
CA ASP A 2 -16.30 -6.42 3.74
C ASP A 2 -17.75 -6.62 4.20
N ARG A 3 -18.00 -6.85 5.48
CA ARG A 3 -19.36 -6.93 6.03
C ARG A 3 -20.23 -5.71 5.70
N TYR A 4 -19.65 -4.51 5.70
CA TYR A 4 -20.39 -3.29 5.35
C TYR A 4 -20.77 -3.28 3.86
N LEU A 5 -19.87 -3.70 2.99
CA LEU A 5 -20.14 -3.82 1.55
C LEU A 5 -21.15 -4.92 1.24
N ASP A 6 -21.16 -5.99 2.04
CA ASP A 6 -22.15 -7.09 1.99
C ASP A 6 -23.52 -6.70 2.57
N GLY A 7 -23.70 -5.45 3.02
CA GLY A 7 -24.98 -4.89 3.43
C GLY A 7 -25.17 -4.73 4.94
N ASP A 8 -24.24 -5.18 5.79
CA ASP A 8 -24.27 -4.94 7.22
C ASP A 8 -23.92 -3.48 7.54
N ARG A 9 -24.96 -2.64 7.60
CA ARG A 9 -24.81 -1.19 7.82
C ARG A 9 -24.21 -0.84 9.18
N ASP A 10 -24.30 -1.71 10.15
CA ASP A 10 -23.80 -1.52 11.51
C ASP A 10 -22.37 -2.02 11.70
N ALA A 11 -21.80 -2.68 10.70
CA ALA A 11 -20.41 -3.11 10.71
C ALA A 11 -19.40 -1.95 10.76
N ARG A 12 -19.87 -0.68 10.60
CA ARG A 12 -19.04 0.52 10.69
C ARG A 12 -19.73 1.63 11.44
N SER A 13 -18.95 2.34 12.25
CA SER A 13 -19.43 3.54 12.94
C SER A 13 -19.86 4.64 11.93
N PRO A 14 -20.76 5.55 12.32
CA PRO A 14 -21.11 6.70 11.48
C PRO A 14 -19.89 7.53 11.05
N GLU A 15 -18.90 7.67 11.92
CA GLU A 15 -17.64 8.37 11.66
C GLU A 15 -16.83 7.66 10.56
N ALA A 16 -16.64 6.34 10.66
CA ALA A 16 -15.93 5.55 9.66
C ALA A 16 -16.66 5.53 8.31
N ARG A 17 -17.99 5.59 8.30
CA ARG A 17 -18.77 5.71 7.04
C ARG A 17 -18.55 7.06 6.39
N ARG A 18 -18.50 8.15 7.16
CA ARG A 18 -18.14 9.49 6.66
C ARG A 18 -16.73 9.48 6.09
N GLY A 19 -15.77 8.83 6.78
CA GLY A 19 -14.40 8.68 6.31
C GLY A 19 -14.31 7.90 4.99
N LEU A 20 -15.09 6.83 4.83
CA LEU A 20 -15.18 6.09 3.55
C LEU A 20 -15.68 7.00 2.41
N THR A 21 -16.70 7.83 2.67
CA THR A 21 -17.18 8.79 1.68
C THR A 21 -16.07 9.76 1.28
N ARG A 22 -15.35 10.32 2.25
CA ARG A 22 -14.22 11.22 1.99
C ARG A 22 -13.07 10.52 1.27
N PHE A 23 -12.79 9.28 1.60
CA PHE A 23 -11.79 8.46 0.91
C PHE A 23 -12.06 8.35 -0.60
N VAL A 24 -13.31 8.14 -0.96
CA VAL A 24 -13.72 8.08 -2.36
C VAL A 24 -13.68 9.46 -3.02
N GLU A 25 -14.27 10.48 -2.39
CA GLU A 25 -14.35 11.85 -2.90
C GLU A 25 -12.97 12.50 -3.07
N SER A 26 -12.01 12.17 -2.22
CA SER A 26 -10.63 12.67 -2.29
C SER A 26 -9.79 11.94 -3.33
N GLY A 27 -10.34 10.96 -4.05
CA GLY A 27 -9.64 10.22 -5.09
C GLY A 27 -8.69 9.10 -4.58
N CYS A 28 -8.63 8.85 -3.26
CA CYS A 28 -7.78 7.78 -2.71
C CYS A 28 -8.17 6.40 -3.26
N ALA A 29 -9.46 6.18 -3.52
CA ALA A 29 -9.98 4.96 -4.13
C ALA A 29 -9.49 4.74 -5.57
N GLY A 30 -8.84 5.72 -6.21
CA GLY A 30 -8.27 5.57 -7.54
C GLY A 30 -7.09 4.61 -7.61
N CYS A 31 -6.33 4.50 -6.52
CA CYS A 31 -5.22 3.55 -6.38
C CYS A 31 -5.51 2.50 -5.29
N HIS A 32 -6.23 2.88 -4.23
CA HIS A 32 -6.54 2.01 -3.11
C HIS A 32 -7.94 1.40 -3.25
N TYR A 33 -8.12 0.44 -4.14
CA TYR A 33 -9.38 -0.25 -4.39
C TYR A 33 -9.25 -1.78 -4.31
N GLY A 34 -10.36 -2.46 -4.54
CA GLY A 34 -10.42 -3.92 -4.47
C GLY A 34 -10.32 -4.48 -3.03
N PRO A 35 -10.29 -5.81 -2.89
CA PRO A 35 -10.30 -6.47 -1.58
C PRO A 35 -9.12 -6.12 -0.70
N MET A 36 -7.95 -5.86 -1.28
CA MET A 36 -6.73 -5.51 -0.58
C MET A 36 -6.51 -4.00 -0.46
N LEU A 37 -7.39 -3.17 -1.04
CA LEU A 37 -7.24 -1.71 -1.08
C LEU A 37 -5.90 -1.27 -1.66
N THR A 38 -5.55 -1.85 -2.79
CA THR A 38 -4.39 -1.54 -3.62
C THR A 38 -4.67 -1.97 -5.05
N ASP A 39 -4.15 -1.25 -6.01
CA ASP A 39 -4.12 -1.66 -7.43
C ASP A 39 -2.87 -2.50 -7.76
N ASP A 40 -1.96 -2.64 -6.79
CA ASP A 40 -0.67 -3.32 -6.93
C ASP A 40 0.23 -2.74 -8.02
N ASP A 41 -0.09 -1.56 -8.54
CA ASP A 41 0.66 -0.87 -9.58
C ASP A 41 1.67 0.13 -8.99
N PHE A 42 2.52 0.66 -9.86
CA PHE A 42 3.54 1.63 -9.52
C PHE A 42 3.10 3.03 -9.96
N HIS A 43 3.26 3.99 -9.06
CA HIS A 43 2.88 5.38 -9.30
C HIS A 43 4.03 6.32 -8.96
N GLY A 44 4.27 7.27 -9.87
CA GLY A 44 5.32 8.26 -9.71
C GLY A 44 5.03 9.26 -8.59
N ARG A 45 6.06 9.55 -7.80
CA ARG A 45 6.10 10.67 -6.86
C ARG A 45 6.99 11.77 -7.44
N ARG A 46 6.50 13.00 -7.40
CA ARG A 46 7.21 14.13 -8.02
C ARG A 46 8.38 14.67 -7.19
N GLU A 47 8.54 14.20 -5.96
CA GLU A 47 9.52 14.77 -5.01
C GLU A 47 10.32 13.66 -4.34
N GLY A 48 11.62 13.89 -4.20
CA GLY A 48 12.54 13.00 -3.49
C GLY A 48 13.78 12.64 -4.30
N THR A 49 14.78 12.13 -3.61
CA THR A 49 16.03 11.61 -4.20
C THR A 49 16.01 10.10 -4.38
N ASP A 50 15.01 9.43 -3.82
CA ASP A 50 14.85 7.99 -3.94
C ASP A 50 14.33 7.64 -5.33
N ARG A 51 15.01 6.71 -5.98
CA ARG A 51 14.73 6.29 -7.35
C ARG A 51 13.63 5.23 -7.44
N GLY A 52 13.13 4.74 -6.31
CA GLY A 52 12.00 3.85 -6.24
C GLY A 52 12.17 2.58 -7.09
N ARG A 53 11.25 2.32 -8.00
CA ARG A 53 11.23 1.14 -8.89
C ARG A 53 12.52 0.99 -9.69
N ALA A 54 13.12 2.08 -10.19
CA ALA A 54 14.36 2.03 -10.94
C ALA A 54 15.49 1.38 -10.12
N GLN A 55 15.63 1.76 -8.86
CA GLN A 55 16.60 1.14 -7.96
C GLN A 55 16.28 -0.33 -7.67
N GLY A 56 14.99 -0.67 -7.56
CA GLY A 56 14.53 -2.05 -7.40
C GLY A 56 14.89 -2.93 -8.60
N ILE A 57 14.74 -2.41 -9.82
CA ILE A 57 15.13 -3.11 -11.06
C ILE A 57 16.64 -3.36 -11.08
N GLU A 58 17.46 -2.36 -10.75
CA GLU A 58 18.91 -2.52 -10.66
C GLU A 58 19.31 -3.59 -9.63
N ALA A 59 18.67 -3.57 -8.45
CA ALA A 59 18.91 -4.57 -7.41
C ALA A 59 18.48 -5.99 -7.85
N LEU A 60 17.37 -6.12 -8.57
CA LEU A 60 16.91 -7.38 -9.13
C LEU A 60 17.92 -7.93 -10.13
N LEU A 61 18.39 -7.11 -11.06
CA LEU A 61 19.37 -7.51 -12.07
C LEU A 61 20.72 -7.95 -11.46
N ALA A 62 21.13 -7.30 -10.38
CA ALA A 62 22.35 -7.65 -9.64
C ALA A 62 22.19 -8.86 -8.71
N SER A 63 20.95 -9.33 -8.48
CA SER A 63 20.67 -10.43 -7.55
C SER A 63 21.08 -11.78 -8.10
N THR A 64 21.68 -12.62 -7.26
CA THR A 64 21.93 -14.03 -7.59
C THR A 64 20.68 -14.92 -7.50
N PHE A 65 19.56 -14.36 -7.04
CA PHE A 65 18.27 -15.05 -6.89
C PHE A 65 17.27 -14.70 -8.01
N ASN A 66 17.69 -13.98 -9.05
CA ASN A 66 16.86 -13.74 -10.23
C ASN A 66 16.84 -14.96 -11.16
N SER A 67 16.05 -14.92 -12.24
CA SER A 67 15.87 -16.03 -13.19
C SER A 67 17.13 -16.35 -14.01
N GLU A 68 18.17 -15.53 -13.98
CA GLU A 68 19.47 -15.79 -14.59
C GLU A 68 20.53 -16.22 -13.57
N GLY A 69 20.20 -16.11 -12.28
CA GLY A 69 21.10 -16.42 -11.19
C GLY A 69 21.37 -17.90 -10.96
N SER A 70 22.38 -18.18 -10.14
CA SER A 70 22.85 -19.54 -9.85
C SER A 70 21.86 -20.39 -9.03
N TYR A 71 20.88 -19.76 -8.40
CA TYR A 71 19.87 -20.45 -7.59
C TYR A 71 18.54 -20.68 -8.32
N PHE A 72 18.45 -20.29 -9.59
CA PHE A 72 17.24 -20.52 -10.37
C PHE A 72 17.15 -21.99 -10.80
N ASP A 73 16.03 -22.62 -10.46
CA ASP A 73 15.72 -23.97 -10.92
C ASP A 73 15.13 -23.92 -12.33
N ARG A 74 15.98 -24.16 -13.33
CA ARG A 74 15.63 -24.10 -14.75
C ARG A 74 14.65 -25.21 -15.17
N ASP A 75 14.54 -26.26 -14.37
CA ASP A 75 13.63 -27.39 -14.64
C ASP A 75 12.23 -27.14 -14.06
N ALA A 76 12.06 -26.12 -13.20
CA ALA A 76 10.80 -25.85 -12.49
C ALA A 76 9.78 -25.02 -13.29
N GLY A 77 10.12 -24.53 -14.49
CA GLY A 77 9.20 -23.73 -15.31
C GLY A 77 9.88 -22.71 -16.23
N GLU A 78 9.07 -21.85 -16.84
CA GLU A 78 9.55 -20.75 -17.65
C GLU A 78 10.24 -19.68 -16.80
N ALA A 79 11.43 -19.27 -17.21
CA ALA A 79 12.14 -18.17 -16.60
C ALA A 79 11.35 -16.87 -16.77
N LEU A 80 11.20 -16.11 -15.69
CA LEU A 80 10.65 -14.77 -15.80
C LEU A 80 11.59 -13.90 -16.64
N GLU A 81 11.04 -13.28 -17.68
CA GLU A 81 11.81 -12.37 -18.53
C GLU A 81 12.23 -11.14 -17.71
N LEU A 82 13.54 -10.93 -17.58
CA LEU A 82 14.08 -9.80 -16.82
C LEU A 82 14.11 -8.54 -17.70
N PRO A 83 13.85 -7.36 -17.12
CA PRO A 83 14.04 -6.10 -17.84
C PRO A 83 15.52 -5.90 -18.19
N LEU A 84 15.82 -5.25 -19.30
CA LEU A 84 17.20 -4.90 -19.68
C LEU A 84 17.84 -3.87 -18.75
N GLY A 85 17.01 -3.08 -18.07
CA GLY A 85 17.39 -2.04 -17.12
C GLY A 85 16.20 -1.14 -16.77
N PRO A 86 16.35 -0.22 -15.82
CA PRO A 86 15.31 0.75 -15.53
C PRO A 86 15.13 1.72 -16.70
N GLU A 87 13.88 2.09 -16.96
CA GLU A 87 13.51 3.15 -17.90
C GLU A 87 13.26 4.46 -17.16
N ALA A 88 13.23 5.58 -17.89
CA ALA A 88 12.99 6.90 -17.29
C ALA A 88 11.63 6.98 -16.53
N ARG A 89 10.65 6.17 -16.95
CA ARG A 89 9.36 6.08 -16.27
C ARG A 89 9.43 5.37 -14.91
N ASP A 90 10.44 4.54 -14.67
CA ASP A 90 10.62 3.81 -13.41
C ASP A 90 11.21 4.68 -12.29
N GLU A 91 11.74 5.86 -12.65
CA GLU A 91 12.30 6.79 -11.67
C GLU A 91 11.20 7.38 -10.79
N HIS A 92 11.41 7.34 -9.49
CA HIS A 92 10.49 7.83 -8.47
C HIS A 92 9.12 7.14 -8.44
N GLU A 93 8.97 5.97 -9.04
CA GLU A 93 7.77 5.14 -8.92
C GLU A 93 7.83 4.24 -7.69
N PHE A 94 6.69 4.17 -6.98
CA PHE A 94 6.52 3.33 -5.80
C PHE A 94 5.22 2.55 -5.91
N ARG A 95 5.26 1.30 -5.50
CA ARG A 95 4.08 0.44 -5.51
C ARG A 95 3.05 0.92 -4.50
N THR A 96 1.78 0.91 -4.88
CA THR A 96 0.67 1.20 -3.98
C THR A 96 0.60 0.14 -2.87
N PRO A 97 0.79 0.50 -1.60
CA PRO A 97 0.65 -0.46 -0.51
C PRO A 97 -0.82 -0.76 -0.22
N SER A 98 -1.10 -1.96 0.28
CA SER A 98 -2.42 -2.28 0.85
C SER A 98 -2.72 -1.38 2.05
N LEU A 99 -3.98 -0.95 2.18
CA LEU A 99 -4.44 -0.24 3.38
C LEU A 99 -5.02 -1.16 4.46
N ARG A 100 -5.06 -2.48 4.24
CA ARG A 100 -5.45 -3.42 5.29
C ARG A 100 -4.47 -3.34 6.45
N ASN A 101 -4.97 -3.18 7.66
CA ASN A 101 -4.17 -3.03 8.89
C ASN A 101 -3.21 -1.83 8.87
N VAL A 102 -3.46 -0.83 8.03
CA VAL A 102 -2.54 0.29 7.87
C VAL A 102 -2.21 1.00 9.18
N THR A 103 -3.15 1.12 10.12
CA THR A 103 -2.92 1.75 11.42
C THR A 103 -1.92 1.00 12.33
N LEU A 104 -1.64 -0.27 12.01
CA LEU A 104 -0.73 -1.12 12.77
C LEU A 104 0.69 -1.19 12.19
N THR A 105 0.94 -0.53 11.06
CA THR A 105 2.17 -0.69 10.28
C THR A 105 3.05 0.56 10.21
N ALA A 106 2.88 1.48 11.15
CA ALA A 106 3.75 2.65 11.25
C ALA A 106 5.24 2.25 11.44
N PRO A 107 6.19 3.07 10.96
CA PRO A 107 6.05 4.34 10.26
C PRO A 107 5.70 4.18 8.77
N TYR A 108 5.28 5.27 8.10
CA TYR A 108 4.78 5.27 6.73
C TYR A 108 5.72 5.98 5.76
N GLU A 109 5.31 6.01 4.51
CA GLU A 109 6.08 6.27 3.30
C GLU A 109 7.10 5.15 3.05
N HIS A 110 7.74 5.16 1.88
CA HIS A 110 8.73 4.13 1.52
C HIS A 110 9.98 4.12 2.41
N ASP A 111 10.28 5.25 3.05
CA ASP A 111 11.44 5.45 3.92
C ASP A 111 11.09 5.49 5.41
N GLY A 112 9.81 5.31 5.76
CA GLY A 112 9.35 5.38 7.14
C GLY A 112 9.41 6.79 7.76
N SER A 113 9.44 7.85 6.95
CA SER A 113 9.67 9.22 7.43
C SER A 113 8.44 9.89 8.04
N ARG A 114 7.25 9.32 7.90
CA ARG A 114 6.00 9.98 8.29
C ARG A 114 5.09 9.15 9.19
N THR A 115 4.30 9.86 9.97
CA THR A 115 3.14 9.30 10.68
C THR A 115 1.90 9.36 9.79
N LEU A 116 0.86 8.60 10.14
CA LEU A 116 -0.41 8.61 9.41
C LEU A 116 -1.05 10.02 9.42
N ASP A 117 -1.04 10.70 10.56
CA ASP A 117 -1.57 12.07 10.69
C ASP A 117 -0.84 13.04 9.77
N GLN A 118 0.48 12.93 9.65
CA GLN A 118 1.26 13.74 8.73
C GLN A 118 0.91 13.48 7.27
N ILE A 119 0.62 12.23 6.90
CA ILE A 119 0.19 11.88 5.55
C ILE A 119 -1.19 12.49 5.28
N LEU A 120 -2.12 12.30 6.21
CA LEU A 120 -3.47 12.79 6.08
C LEU A 120 -3.49 14.33 5.97
N SER A 121 -2.75 15.04 6.80
CA SER A 121 -2.71 16.52 6.82
C SER A 121 -2.02 17.13 5.59
N THR A 122 -0.98 16.48 5.04
CA THR A 122 -0.19 17.07 3.93
C THR A 122 -0.81 16.89 2.55
N ARG A 123 -1.73 15.96 2.37
CA ARG A 123 -2.28 15.70 1.03
C ARG A 123 -3.33 16.69 0.56
N GLY A 124 -3.64 17.73 1.34
CA GLY A 124 -4.63 18.75 0.97
C GLY A 124 -6.02 18.17 0.70
N LEU A 125 -6.29 16.99 1.27
CA LEU A 125 -7.47 16.18 0.99
C LEU A 125 -8.71 16.61 1.78
N PHE A 126 -8.54 17.57 2.70
CA PHE A 126 -9.55 17.88 3.69
C PHE A 126 -10.05 19.31 3.48
N TYR A 127 -11.25 19.39 3.01
CA TYR A 127 -11.93 20.66 2.74
C TYR A 127 -12.86 21.08 3.87
N MET A 128 -13.06 20.19 4.87
CA MET A 128 -13.96 20.44 5.98
C MET A 128 -13.37 20.02 7.31
N GLU A 129 -13.69 20.76 8.36
CA GLU A 129 -13.33 20.41 9.72
C GLU A 129 -13.85 19.01 10.10
N GLY A 130 -12.98 18.19 10.65
CA GLY A 130 -13.28 16.82 11.05
C GLY A 130 -13.12 15.75 9.96
N ASP A 131 -12.76 16.10 8.73
CA ASP A 131 -12.52 15.10 7.67
C ASP A 131 -11.31 14.23 7.98
N GLU A 132 -10.25 14.78 8.57
CA GLU A 132 -9.07 14.01 9.01
C GLU A 132 -9.46 12.93 10.03
N ARG A 133 -10.29 13.32 11.01
CA ARG A 133 -10.78 12.39 12.03
C ARG A 133 -11.66 11.29 11.44
N ALA A 134 -12.53 11.64 10.51
CA ALA A 134 -13.37 10.68 9.82
C ALA A 134 -12.53 9.71 8.98
N MET A 135 -11.51 10.22 8.26
CA MET A 135 -10.58 9.41 7.50
C MET A 135 -9.79 8.45 8.41
N ALA A 136 -9.26 8.95 9.53
CA ALA A 136 -8.56 8.11 10.51
C ALA A 136 -9.49 7.02 11.06
N ALA A 137 -10.74 7.32 11.36
CA ALA A 137 -11.73 6.33 11.80
C ALA A 137 -12.04 5.29 10.71
N PHE A 138 -12.08 5.70 9.45
CA PHE A 138 -12.22 4.76 8.33
C PHE A 138 -11.01 3.85 8.24
N LEU A 139 -9.79 4.37 8.24
CA LEU A 139 -8.57 3.58 8.15
C LEU A 139 -8.43 2.63 9.34
N ALA A 140 -8.72 3.05 10.55
CA ALA A 140 -8.75 2.18 11.72
C ALA A 140 -9.76 1.03 11.58
N SER A 141 -10.88 1.27 10.90
CA SER A 141 -11.87 0.23 10.64
C SER A 141 -11.47 -0.78 9.57
N LEU A 142 -10.28 -0.65 8.98
CA LEU A 142 -9.67 -1.63 8.07
C LEU A 142 -8.79 -2.66 8.81
N GLU A 143 -8.68 -2.54 10.11
CA GLU A 143 -8.01 -3.54 10.93
C GLU A 143 -8.79 -4.86 10.89
N GLY A 144 -8.06 -5.95 10.70
CA GLY A 144 -8.56 -7.32 10.80
C GLY A 144 -8.21 -7.93 12.16
N GLU A 145 -8.74 -9.10 12.42
CA GLU A 145 -8.30 -9.88 13.56
C GLU A 145 -6.81 -10.23 13.43
N PRO A 146 -6.04 -10.10 14.52
CA PRO A 146 -4.64 -10.52 14.49
C PRO A 146 -4.57 -12.03 14.23
N PRO A 147 -3.51 -12.51 13.56
CA PRO A 147 -3.32 -13.93 13.37
C PRO A 147 -3.27 -14.66 14.73
N PRO A 148 -3.72 -15.91 14.80
CA PRO A 148 -3.65 -16.69 16.02
C PRO A 148 -2.24 -16.66 16.63
N SER A 149 -2.15 -16.51 17.94
CA SER A 149 -0.85 -16.34 18.64
C SER A 149 0.12 -17.51 18.44
N GLU A 150 -0.39 -18.71 18.15
CA GLU A 150 0.41 -19.87 17.79
C GLU A 150 1.16 -19.72 16.47
N TRP A 151 0.68 -18.89 15.54
CA TRP A 151 1.38 -18.61 14.27
C TRP A 151 2.53 -17.61 14.45
N ALA A 152 2.47 -16.77 15.49
CA ALA A 152 3.51 -15.81 15.81
C ALA A 152 4.73 -16.43 16.52
N ARG A 153 4.64 -17.70 16.93
CA ARG A 153 5.76 -18.39 17.57
C ARG A 153 6.69 -18.93 16.49
N ALA A 154 7.84 -18.29 16.34
CA ALA A 154 8.94 -18.85 15.56
C ALA A 154 9.28 -20.27 16.09
N ARG A 155 9.37 -21.22 15.20
CA ARG A 155 9.89 -22.57 15.51
C ARG A 155 11.41 -22.51 15.62
#